data_318a941d7e389ecf4f4f83ad33250932
#
_entry.id   318a941d7e389ecf4f4f83ad33250932
#
_cell.length_a   1.000
_cell.length_b   1.000
_cell.length_c   1.000
_cell.angle_alpha   90.00
_cell.angle_beta   90.00
_cell.angle_gamma   90.00
#
_symmetry.space_group_name_H-M   'P 1'
#
loop_
_entity.id
_entity.type
_entity.pdbx_description
1 polymer ?
#
loop_
_entity_poly.entity_id
_entity_poly.type
_entity_poly.pdbx_seq_one_letter_code
_entity_poly.pdbx_strand_id
1 'polypeptide(L)'
;MNEQVLKSQKQSDQALPTGSAQSPADRGLISPPTISLPKGGGAIRGIGEKFSANPVTGTGSMSVPISASPGRAGFGPQLALSYDSGSGNGLFGLGWSLSLPAITRKTDKGLPRYLDNEESDVFILSGAEDLVPVLDGAGRRPKPTPCTVYGKRFLLRRYRPRIEGLFALIERWTDESEPANIFWRTISRDNVTTWYGRTPESRIA
;
A
#
# COMPACT_ATOMS: atom_id res chain seq x y z
N MET A 1 13.49 43.82 60.85
CA MET A 1 12.98 43.22 62.11
C MET A 1 12.14 42.05 61.72
N ASN A 2 12.71 40.92 62.04
CA ASN A 2 12.27 39.54 62.29
C ASN A 2 11.78 38.80 61.09
N GLU A 3 12.60 37.94 60.51
CA GLU A 3 13.16 36.67 61.04
C GLU A 3 12.20 35.85 61.89
N GLN A 4 11.79 34.73 61.35
CA GLN A 4 11.84 33.40 61.96
C GLN A 4 11.25 32.39 60.96
N VAL A 5 12.08 31.59 60.34
CA VAL A 5 12.58 30.27 60.77
C VAL A 5 11.48 29.19 60.71
N LEU A 6 11.51 28.42 59.69
CA LEU A 6 11.94 27.00 59.60
C LEU A 6 11.15 26.00 60.41
N LYS A 7 10.55 25.06 59.75
CA LYS A 7 10.96 23.66 59.94
C LYS A 7 10.33 22.76 58.90
N SER A 8 11.22 21.97 58.29
CA SER A 8 10.95 20.84 57.42
C SER A 8 9.93 19.88 57.97
N GLN A 9 9.02 19.44 57.08
CA GLN A 9 8.46 18.10 57.17
C GLN A 9 8.51 17.48 55.78
N LYS A 10 9.35 16.48 55.73
CA LYS A 10 9.43 15.51 54.65
C LYS A 10 8.15 14.71 54.66
N GLN A 11 7.28 14.89 53.68
CA GLN A 11 6.11 14.07 53.50
C GLN A 11 6.29 13.34 52.17
N SER A 12 6.39 12.04 52.31
CA SER A 12 6.50 11.06 51.24
C SER A 12 5.32 11.18 50.27
N ASP A 13 5.53 11.65 49.05
CA ASP A 13 4.59 11.56 47.96
C ASP A 13 4.50 10.10 47.50
N GLN A 14 3.46 9.42 47.96
CA GLN A 14 2.97 8.21 47.30
C GLN A 14 2.30 8.64 46.00
N ALA A 15 2.93 8.37 44.91
CA ALA A 15 2.33 8.51 43.60
C ALA A 15 1.13 7.55 43.49
N LEU A 16 -0.05 8.10 43.38
CA LEU A 16 -1.26 7.41 42.97
C LEU A 16 -1.09 6.88 41.55
N PRO A 17 -1.48 5.63 41.27
CA PRO A 17 -1.48 5.14 39.87
C PRO A 17 -2.53 5.93 39.09
N THR A 18 -2.10 6.74 38.14
CA THR A 18 -2.96 7.34 37.14
C THR A 18 -3.54 6.20 36.28
N GLY A 19 -4.75 5.79 36.60
CA GLY A 19 -5.55 4.95 35.74
C GLY A 19 -5.77 5.69 34.43
N SER A 20 -5.23 5.16 33.35
CA SER A 20 -5.54 5.59 32.02
C SER A 20 -7.04 5.40 31.78
N ALA A 21 -7.76 6.49 31.66
CA ALA A 21 -9.16 6.50 31.26
C ALA A 21 -9.25 5.94 29.84
N GLN A 22 -9.75 4.73 29.71
CA GLN A 22 -10.08 4.14 28.43
C GLN A 22 -11.19 4.95 27.77
N SER A 23 -10.96 5.37 26.54
CA SER A 23 -11.93 6.05 25.69
C SER A 23 -13.18 5.20 25.52
N PRO A 24 -14.40 5.79 25.51
CA PRO A 24 -15.65 5.04 25.35
C PRO A 24 -15.80 4.26 24.05
N ALA A 25 -14.93 4.51 23.06
CA ALA A 25 -14.95 3.82 21.75
C ALA A 25 -14.39 2.40 21.79
N ASP A 26 -13.75 1.97 22.88
CA ASP A 26 -13.04 0.67 22.95
C ASP A 26 -13.87 -0.43 23.64
N ARG A 27 -15.16 -0.15 23.93
CA ARG A 27 -16.05 -1.13 24.56
C ARG A 27 -16.74 -2.00 23.52
N GLY A 28 -16.09 -3.06 23.11
CA GLY A 28 -16.69 -4.08 22.24
C GLY A 28 -15.78 -4.72 21.23
N LEU A 29 -14.54 -4.25 21.09
CA LEU A 29 -13.55 -4.92 20.25
C LEU A 29 -12.95 -6.08 21.06
N ILE A 30 -13.28 -7.32 20.65
CA ILE A 30 -12.60 -8.52 21.12
C ILE A 30 -11.18 -8.43 20.56
N SER A 31 -10.21 -8.09 21.42
CA SER A 31 -8.81 -8.15 21.03
C SER A 31 -8.45 -9.61 20.74
N PRO A 32 -7.93 -9.95 19.55
CA PRO A 32 -7.51 -11.29 19.26
C PRO A 32 -6.42 -11.73 20.26
N PRO A 33 -6.36 -13.01 20.63
CA PRO A 33 -5.36 -13.49 21.55
C PRO A 33 -3.95 -13.22 21.02
N THR A 34 -3.15 -12.51 21.80
CA THR A 34 -1.74 -12.28 21.47
C THR A 34 -0.96 -13.55 21.77
N ILE A 35 -0.42 -14.19 20.75
CA ILE A 35 0.47 -15.33 20.93
C ILE A 35 1.79 -14.80 21.49
N SER A 36 2.06 -15.03 22.76
CA SER A 36 3.36 -14.75 23.34
C SER A 36 4.30 -15.94 23.11
N LEU A 37 5.39 -15.71 22.40
CA LEU A 37 6.43 -16.71 22.24
C LEU A 37 7.16 -16.95 23.57
N PRO A 38 7.55 -18.20 23.89
CA PRO A 38 8.27 -18.51 25.13
C PRO A 38 9.59 -17.72 25.20
N LYS A 39 9.83 -17.04 26.30
CA LYS A 39 11.11 -16.42 26.61
C LYS A 39 12.02 -17.49 27.22
N GLY A 40 12.85 -18.15 26.42
CA GLY A 40 13.81 -19.14 26.88
C GLY A 40 14.91 -19.43 25.87
N GLY A 41 16.07 -19.89 26.31
CA GLY A 41 17.17 -20.27 25.44
C GLY A 41 16.75 -21.39 24.48
N GLY A 42 16.61 -21.09 23.19
CA GLY A 42 16.07 -21.95 22.16
C GLY A 42 14.81 -21.45 21.50
N ALA A 43 14.26 -20.30 21.93
CA ALA A 43 13.15 -19.67 21.22
C ALA A 43 13.57 -19.28 19.79
N ILE A 44 12.88 -19.81 18.79
CA ILE A 44 13.04 -19.39 17.41
C ILE A 44 12.62 -17.92 17.35
N ARG A 45 13.52 -17.05 16.90
CA ARG A 45 13.18 -15.64 16.64
C ARG A 45 12.15 -15.62 15.51
N GLY A 46 11.01 -14.99 15.76
CA GLY A 46 10.04 -14.71 14.70
C GLY A 46 10.71 -13.92 13.58
N ILE A 47 10.32 -14.19 12.35
CA ILE A 47 10.80 -13.47 11.15
C ILE A 47 10.03 -12.17 10.93
N GLY A 48 9.28 -11.70 11.94
CA GLY A 48 8.45 -10.49 11.86
C GLY A 48 7.07 -10.76 11.28
N GLU A 49 6.63 -12.02 11.32
CA GLU A 49 5.29 -12.43 10.91
C GLU A 49 4.22 -11.76 11.79
N LYS A 50 3.14 -11.32 11.14
CA LYS A 50 1.98 -10.73 11.81
C LYS A 50 0.75 -11.53 11.46
N PHE A 51 0.05 -12.02 12.46
CA PHE A 51 -1.25 -12.67 12.32
C PHE A 51 -2.37 -11.70 12.73
N SER A 52 -3.47 -11.70 11.99
CA SER A 52 -4.69 -10.99 12.35
C SER A 52 -5.92 -11.81 11.95
N ALA A 53 -7.01 -11.64 12.69
CA ALA A 53 -8.31 -12.18 12.33
C ALA A 53 -9.22 -11.03 11.91
N ASN A 54 -9.99 -11.24 10.83
CA ASN A 54 -11.02 -10.31 10.40
C ASN A 54 -12.36 -10.77 10.98
N PRO A 55 -12.90 -10.11 12.00
CA PRO A 55 -14.15 -10.54 12.64
C PRO A 55 -15.39 -10.36 11.74
N VAL A 56 -15.29 -9.55 10.69
CA VAL A 56 -16.41 -9.29 9.77
C VAL A 56 -16.58 -10.43 8.78
N THR A 57 -15.47 -10.93 8.23
CA THR A 57 -15.47 -12.00 7.22
C THR A 57 -15.19 -13.38 7.83
N GLY A 58 -14.72 -13.43 9.07
CA GLY A 58 -14.27 -14.67 9.73
C GLY A 58 -12.97 -15.22 9.16
N THR A 59 -12.23 -14.45 8.37
CA THR A 59 -10.97 -14.89 7.76
C THR A 59 -9.78 -14.59 8.66
N GLY A 60 -8.79 -15.51 8.63
CA GLY A 60 -7.48 -15.29 9.23
C GLY A 60 -6.49 -14.81 8.18
N SER A 61 -5.69 -13.81 8.53
CA SER A 61 -4.62 -13.31 7.67
C SER A 61 -3.27 -13.36 8.39
N MET A 62 -2.22 -13.62 7.65
CA MET A 62 -0.84 -13.59 8.12
C MET A 62 0.04 -12.87 7.12
N SER A 63 0.98 -12.09 7.60
CA SER A 63 1.96 -11.42 6.76
C SER A 63 3.37 -11.77 7.23
N VAL A 64 4.19 -12.20 6.28
CA VAL A 64 5.60 -12.55 6.51
C VAL A 64 6.44 -11.58 5.69
N PRO A 65 7.18 -10.64 6.32
CA PRO A 65 8.02 -9.70 5.61
C PRO A 65 9.21 -10.45 4.97
N ILE A 66 9.53 -10.05 3.75
CA ILE A 66 10.69 -10.57 3.03
C ILE A 66 11.79 -9.51 3.14
N SER A 67 12.86 -9.86 3.88
CA SER A 67 14.02 -8.99 4.03
C SER A 67 14.81 -8.96 2.71
N ALA A 68 14.91 -7.79 2.13
CA ALA A 68 15.80 -7.54 0.99
C ALA A 68 17.03 -6.76 1.43
N SER A 69 18.15 -6.93 0.73
CA SER A 69 19.32 -6.09 0.97
C SER A 69 18.98 -4.63 0.71
N PRO A 70 19.28 -3.72 1.65
CA PRO A 70 18.99 -2.31 1.46
C PRO A 70 19.81 -1.75 0.29
N GLY A 71 19.17 -1.00 -0.57
CA GLY A 71 19.80 -0.26 -1.63
C GLY A 71 20.45 1.03 -1.10
N ARG A 72 20.85 1.92 -2.04
CA ARG A 72 21.43 3.21 -1.70
C ARG A 72 20.48 4.03 -0.82
N ALA A 73 21.02 4.62 0.23
CA ALA A 73 20.29 5.41 1.24
C ALA A 73 19.14 4.64 1.93
N GLY A 74 19.26 3.31 2.04
CA GLY A 74 18.22 2.48 2.67
C GLY A 74 16.98 2.23 1.80
N PHE A 75 16.98 2.68 0.55
CA PHE A 75 15.88 2.42 -0.38
C PHE A 75 15.85 0.95 -0.77
N GLY A 76 14.66 0.35 -0.72
CA GLY A 76 14.44 -1.02 -1.13
C GLY A 76 12.94 -1.34 -1.24
N PRO A 77 12.60 -2.41 -1.97
CA PRO A 77 11.20 -2.82 -2.07
C PRO A 77 10.70 -3.35 -0.72
N GLN A 78 9.51 -2.92 -0.33
CA GLN A 78 8.79 -3.46 0.82
C GLN A 78 8.04 -4.70 0.35
N LEU A 79 8.63 -5.88 0.56
CA LEU A 79 8.05 -7.15 0.14
C LEU A 79 7.48 -7.90 1.34
N ALA A 80 6.32 -8.50 1.15
CA ALA A 80 5.72 -9.39 2.13
C ALA A 80 4.96 -10.51 1.43
N LEU A 81 5.11 -11.72 1.94
CA LEU A 81 4.24 -12.83 1.61
C LEU A 81 3.01 -12.75 2.51
N SER A 82 1.83 -12.61 1.92
CA SER A 82 0.57 -12.44 2.63
C SER A 82 -0.30 -13.67 2.45
N TYR A 83 -0.87 -14.15 3.54
CA TYR A 83 -1.87 -15.20 3.56
C TYR A 83 -3.23 -14.62 3.95
N ASP A 84 -4.27 -15.03 3.27
CA ASP A 84 -5.65 -14.78 3.65
C ASP A 84 -6.47 -16.06 3.44
N SER A 85 -7.11 -16.55 4.50
CA SER A 85 -7.88 -17.81 4.46
C SER A 85 -9.13 -17.72 3.57
N GLY A 86 -9.57 -16.52 3.22
CA GLY A 86 -10.68 -16.28 2.28
C GLY A 86 -10.24 -16.15 0.83
N SER A 87 -8.93 -16.12 0.56
CA SER A 87 -8.40 -16.01 -0.80
C SER A 87 -8.32 -17.38 -1.48
N GLY A 88 -8.49 -17.38 -2.79
CA GLY A 88 -8.35 -18.55 -3.62
C GLY A 88 -6.91 -19.03 -3.78
N ASN A 89 -6.71 -19.94 -4.73
CA ASN A 89 -5.39 -20.46 -5.06
C ASN A 89 -4.62 -19.46 -5.92
N GLY A 90 -3.40 -19.15 -5.52
CA GLY A 90 -2.48 -18.24 -6.22
C GLY A 90 -1.16 -18.92 -6.60
N LEU A 91 -0.21 -18.13 -7.08
CA LEU A 91 1.13 -18.61 -7.48
C LEU A 91 1.92 -19.24 -6.32
N PHE A 92 1.60 -18.88 -5.09
CA PHE A 92 2.28 -19.36 -3.88
C PHE A 92 1.44 -20.38 -3.10
N GLY A 93 0.36 -20.91 -3.69
CA GLY A 93 -0.57 -21.83 -3.08
C GLY A 93 -1.83 -21.19 -2.57
N LEU A 94 -2.68 -21.97 -1.91
CA LEU A 94 -3.99 -21.55 -1.41
C LEU A 94 -3.85 -20.44 -0.37
N GLY A 95 -4.49 -19.31 -0.60
CA GLY A 95 -4.49 -18.16 0.30
C GLY A 95 -3.23 -17.31 0.27
N TRP A 96 -2.15 -17.76 -0.35
CA TRP A 96 -0.88 -17.05 -0.37
C TRP A 96 -0.72 -16.14 -1.58
N SER A 97 -0.24 -14.93 -1.33
CA SER A 97 0.07 -13.92 -2.35
C SER A 97 1.31 -13.13 -1.99
N LEU A 98 2.04 -12.67 -3.01
CA LEU A 98 3.12 -11.71 -2.82
C LEU A 98 2.55 -10.31 -3.04
N SER A 99 2.70 -9.45 -2.04
CA SER A 99 2.24 -8.07 -2.11
C SER A 99 3.19 -7.25 -2.99
N LEU A 100 2.86 -7.13 -4.26
CA LEU A 100 3.55 -6.26 -5.20
C LEU A 100 2.63 -5.13 -5.64
N PRO A 101 3.14 -3.89 -5.74
CA PRO A 101 2.36 -2.83 -6.37
C PRO A 101 2.03 -3.20 -7.82
N ALA A 102 0.77 -3.09 -8.19
CA ALA A 102 0.29 -3.43 -9.53
C ALA A 102 -0.73 -2.41 -10.02
N ILE A 103 -0.85 -2.28 -11.33
CA ILE A 103 -1.97 -1.60 -11.97
C ILE A 103 -2.77 -2.66 -12.71
N THR A 104 -4.03 -2.81 -12.34
CA THR A 104 -4.94 -3.81 -12.88
C THR A 104 -6.18 -3.16 -13.47
N ARG A 105 -6.89 -3.89 -14.35
CA ARG A 105 -8.21 -3.49 -14.83
C ARG A 105 -9.26 -3.87 -13.81
N LYS A 106 -10.21 -2.97 -13.57
CA LYS A 106 -11.31 -3.18 -12.64
C LYS A 106 -12.30 -4.21 -13.20
N THR A 107 -12.72 -5.14 -12.35
CA THR A 107 -13.61 -6.25 -12.71
C THR A 107 -14.96 -6.25 -11.96
N ASP A 108 -15.24 -5.19 -11.19
CA ASP A 108 -16.47 -5.10 -10.37
C ASP A 108 -17.77 -5.06 -11.18
N LYS A 109 -17.68 -4.66 -12.44
CA LYS A 109 -18.82 -4.57 -13.38
C LYS A 109 -18.78 -5.62 -14.49
N GLY A 110 -17.94 -6.65 -14.34
CA GLY A 110 -17.76 -7.72 -15.32
C GLY A 110 -16.35 -7.75 -15.90
N LEU A 111 -16.18 -8.54 -16.96
CA LEU A 111 -14.88 -8.68 -17.60
C LEU A 111 -14.47 -7.39 -18.31
N PRO A 112 -13.19 -7.00 -18.26
CA PRO A 112 -12.66 -5.88 -19.02
C PRO A 112 -12.84 -6.08 -20.53
N ARG A 113 -13.04 -4.99 -21.25
CA ARG A 113 -13.24 -5.03 -22.70
C ARG A 113 -11.95 -5.04 -23.50
N TYR A 114 -10.86 -4.59 -22.91
CA TYR A 114 -9.53 -4.49 -23.53
C TYR A 114 -9.47 -3.60 -24.80
N LEU A 115 -10.42 -2.67 -24.94
CA LEU A 115 -10.42 -1.69 -26.03
C LEU A 115 -9.66 -0.42 -25.59
N ASP A 116 -8.33 -0.52 -25.60
CA ASP A 116 -7.46 0.53 -25.02
C ASP A 116 -7.49 1.85 -25.80
N ASN A 117 -7.78 1.82 -27.10
CA ASN A 117 -7.99 3.03 -27.94
C ASN A 117 -9.27 3.77 -27.55
N GLU A 118 -10.29 3.06 -27.10
CA GLU A 118 -11.56 3.64 -26.63
C GLU A 118 -11.54 3.96 -25.15
N GLU A 119 -10.46 3.56 -24.43
CA GLU A 119 -10.37 3.66 -22.98
C GLU A 119 -11.57 3.06 -22.27
N SER A 120 -11.93 1.85 -22.71
CA SER A 120 -13.14 1.16 -22.26
C SER A 120 -13.11 0.75 -20.80
N ASP A 121 -11.93 0.61 -20.22
CA ASP A 121 -11.73 0.00 -18.92
C ASP A 121 -11.26 1.01 -17.87
N VAL A 122 -11.65 0.77 -16.63
CA VAL A 122 -11.17 1.49 -15.46
C VAL A 122 -9.96 0.75 -14.90
N PHE A 123 -8.93 1.49 -14.54
CA PHE A 123 -7.73 0.92 -13.92
C PHE A 123 -7.72 1.18 -12.42
N ILE A 124 -7.08 0.28 -11.68
CA ILE A 124 -6.89 0.37 -10.25
C ILE A 124 -5.39 0.25 -9.97
N LEU A 125 -4.83 1.18 -9.22
CA LEU A 125 -3.51 1.06 -8.63
C LEU A 125 -3.64 0.35 -7.28
N SER A 126 -2.82 -0.65 -7.00
CA SER A 126 -2.83 -1.40 -5.74
C SER A 126 -2.88 -0.50 -4.51
N GLY A 127 -3.83 -0.77 -3.61
CA GLY A 127 -4.01 -0.01 -2.39
C GLY A 127 -4.56 1.41 -2.56
N ALA A 128 -5.02 1.75 -3.77
CA ALA A 128 -5.61 3.04 -4.09
C ALA A 128 -6.98 2.87 -4.73
N GLU A 129 -7.64 4.00 -4.95
CA GLU A 129 -8.90 4.12 -5.64
C GLU A 129 -8.76 3.90 -7.16
N ASP A 130 -9.91 3.86 -7.83
CA ASP A 130 -9.97 3.88 -9.29
C ASP A 130 -9.12 5.01 -9.87
N LEU A 131 -8.37 4.71 -10.90
CA LEU A 131 -7.64 5.71 -11.68
C LEU A 131 -8.58 6.36 -12.69
N VAL A 132 -8.72 7.66 -12.61
CA VAL A 132 -9.48 8.47 -13.54
C VAL A 132 -8.55 9.36 -14.36
N PRO A 133 -8.84 9.57 -15.67
CA PRO A 133 -8.03 10.48 -16.48
C PRO A 133 -8.08 11.90 -15.93
N VAL A 134 -6.95 12.59 -16.00
CA VAL A 134 -6.89 14.03 -15.69
C VAL A 134 -7.58 14.77 -16.82
N LEU A 135 -8.56 15.61 -16.48
CA LEU A 135 -9.32 16.42 -17.43
C LEU A 135 -8.66 17.80 -17.63
N ASP A 136 -8.91 18.42 -18.77
CA ASP A 136 -8.52 19.81 -19.02
C ASP A 136 -9.41 20.80 -18.24
N GLY A 137 -9.09 22.10 -18.30
CA GLY A 137 -9.86 23.13 -17.62
C GLY A 137 -11.32 23.26 -18.08
N ALA A 138 -11.69 22.62 -19.19
CA ALA A 138 -13.06 22.55 -19.71
C ALA A 138 -13.75 21.23 -19.37
N GLY A 139 -13.16 20.39 -18.51
CA GLY A 139 -13.70 19.10 -18.10
C GLY A 139 -13.63 18.01 -19.18
N ARG A 140 -12.84 18.18 -20.22
CA ARG A 140 -12.69 17.22 -21.30
C ARG A 140 -11.39 16.44 -21.15
N ARG A 141 -11.36 15.22 -21.69
CA ARG A 141 -10.12 14.43 -21.77
C ARG A 141 -9.17 15.09 -22.77
N PRO A 142 -7.96 15.48 -22.37
CA PRO A 142 -6.98 16.01 -23.31
C PRO A 142 -6.50 14.92 -24.26
N LYS A 143 -6.06 15.32 -25.44
CA LYS A 143 -5.37 14.41 -26.36
C LYS A 143 -4.10 13.87 -25.68
N PRO A 144 -3.67 12.64 -26.01
CA PRO A 144 -2.41 12.13 -25.51
C PRO A 144 -1.25 13.06 -25.87
N THR A 145 -0.33 13.24 -24.95
CA THR A 145 0.87 14.06 -25.20
C THR A 145 1.94 13.19 -25.84
N PRO A 146 2.42 13.50 -27.04
CA PRO A 146 3.52 12.78 -27.65
C PRO A 146 4.82 13.02 -26.88
N CYS A 147 5.61 11.96 -26.70
CA CYS A 147 6.90 12.00 -26.05
C CYS A 147 7.88 11.06 -26.78
N THR A 148 9.11 11.51 -26.96
CA THR A 148 10.17 10.67 -27.56
C THR A 148 11.22 10.35 -26.52
N VAL A 149 11.45 9.06 -26.30
CA VAL A 149 12.46 8.54 -25.36
C VAL A 149 13.31 7.49 -26.05
N TYR A 150 14.62 7.68 -26.08
CA TYR A 150 15.57 6.80 -26.76
C TYR A 150 15.19 6.47 -28.22
N GLY A 151 14.73 7.49 -28.95
CA GLY A 151 14.33 7.34 -30.36
C GLY A 151 12.98 6.68 -30.60
N LYS A 152 12.29 6.21 -29.57
CA LYS A 152 10.93 5.66 -29.65
C LYS A 152 9.89 6.72 -29.28
N ARG A 153 8.79 6.73 -30.01
CA ARG A 153 7.66 7.64 -29.77
C ARG A 153 6.60 6.95 -28.95
N PHE A 154 6.12 7.67 -27.94
CA PHE A 154 5.07 7.24 -27.03
C PHE A 154 3.98 8.29 -26.95
N LEU A 155 2.77 7.84 -26.66
CA LEU A 155 1.62 8.67 -26.33
C LEU A 155 1.35 8.58 -24.84
N LEU A 156 1.45 9.71 -24.14
CA LEU A 156 1.26 9.79 -22.69
C LEU A 156 -0.13 10.28 -22.36
N ARG A 157 -0.78 9.62 -21.42
CA ARG A 157 -2.00 10.08 -20.78
C ARG A 157 -1.80 10.12 -19.27
N ARG A 158 -2.28 11.21 -18.65
CA ARG A 158 -2.21 11.39 -17.21
C ARG A 158 -3.47 10.89 -16.53
N TYR A 159 -3.27 10.24 -15.40
CA TYR A 159 -4.32 9.72 -14.55
C TYR A 159 -4.11 10.23 -13.12
N ARG A 160 -5.14 10.14 -12.33
CA ARG A 160 -5.10 10.39 -10.88
C ARG A 160 -6.05 9.44 -10.16
N PRO A 161 -5.88 9.16 -8.88
CA PRO A 161 -6.90 8.47 -8.10
C PRO A 161 -8.22 9.25 -8.11
N ARG A 162 -9.35 8.56 -8.07
CA ARG A 162 -10.67 9.21 -7.97
C ARG A 162 -10.74 10.06 -6.70
N ILE A 163 -10.28 9.51 -5.58
CA ILE A 163 -10.07 10.23 -4.32
C ILE A 163 -8.58 10.44 -4.17
N GLU A 164 -8.16 11.71 -4.18
CA GLU A 164 -6.73 12.04 -4.11
C GLU A 164 -6.20 11.80 -2.70
N GLY A 165 -5.15 11.02 -2.59
CA GLY A 165 -4.44 10.73 -1.33
C GLY A 165 -2.98 10.40 -1.56
N LEU A 166 -2.61 10.02 -2.79
CA LEU A 166 -1.24 9.64 -3.14
C LEU A 166 -0.38 10.83 -3.53
N PHE A 167 -0.98 11.87 -4.12
CA PHE A 167 -0.27 13.04 -4.68
C PHE A 167 0.88 12.64 -5.60
N ALA A 168 0.63 11.62 -6.42
CA ALA A 168 1.59 11.04 -7.34
C ALA A 168 1.28 11.45 -8.78
N LEU A 169 2.33 11.64 -9.58
CA LEU A 169 2.17 11.71 -11.03
C LEU A 169 1.98 10.29 -11.55
N ILE A 170 0.84 10.02 -12.18
CA ILE A 170 0.51 8.71 -12.75
C ILE A 170 0.31 8.87 -14.24
N GLU A 171 1.07 8.12 -15.03
CA GLU A 171 1.09 8.21 -16.48
C GLU A 171 0.94 6.83 -17.12
N ARG A 172 0.06 6.74 -18.08
CA ARG A 172 -0.06 5.62 -19.01
C ARG A 172 0.72 5.95 -20.27
N TRP A 173 1.62 5.07 -20.63
CA TRP A 173 2.47 5.14 -21.81
C TRP A 173 1.99 4.13 -22.82
N THR A 174 1.76 4.56 -24.05
CA THR A 174 1.39 3.70 -25.18
C THR A 174 2.45 3.88 -26.26
N ASP A 175 3.05 2.80 -26.72
CA ASP A 175 4.00 2.84 -27.84
C ASP A 175 3.24 3.19 -29.13
N GLU A 176 3.70 4.22 -29.86
CA GLU A 176 3.01 4.67 -31.07
C GLU A 176 3.18 3.67 -32.21
N SER A 177 4.29 2.93 -32.24
CA SER A 177 4.57 1.89 -33.25
C SER A 177 3.90 0.56 -32.92
N GLU A 178 3.61 0.30 -31.64
CA GLU A 178 2.99 -0.92 -31.15
C GLU A 178 1.92 -0.59 -30.09
N PRO A 179 0.69 -0.20 -30.49
CA PRO A 179 -0.35 0.27 -29.57
C PRO A 179 -0.76 -0.73 -28.49
N ALA A 180 -0.49 -2.02 -28.68
CA ALA A 180 -0.68 -3.06 -27.65
C ALA A 180 0.37 -2.98 -26.53
N ASN A 181 1.51 -2.35 -26.80
CA ASN A 181 2.57 -2.14 -25.82
C ASN A 181 2.26 -0.95 -24.92
N ILE A 182 1.53 -1.24 -23.83
CA ILE A 182 1.09 -0.27 -22.85
C ILE A 182 1.78 -0.58 -21.52
N PHE A 183 2.30 0.45 -20.87
CA PHE A 183 2.88 0.36 -19.54
C PHE A 183 2.61 1.66 -18.75
N TRP A 184 2.90 1.63 -17.48
CA TRP A 184 2.61 2.75 -16.59
C TRP A 184 3.86 3.24 -15.86
N ARG A 185 3.86 4.52 -15.54
CA ARG A 185 4.84 5.13 -14.65
C ARG A 185 4.13 5.90 -13.55
N THR A 186 4.57 5.72 -12.33
CA THR A 186 4.19 6.59 -11.22
C THR A 186 5.43 7.29 -10.66
N ILE A 187 5.26 8.55 -10.27
CA ILE A 187 6.28 9.28 -9.53
C ILE A 187 5.61 9.78 -8.25
N SER A 188 6.08 9.28 -7.10
CA SER A 188 5.55 9.70 -5.80
C SER A 188 5.99 11.12 -5.44
N ARG A 189 5.36 11.71 -4.42
CA ARG A 189 5.77 13.00 -3.87
C ARG A 189 7.21 13.01 -3.35
N ASP A 190 7.73 11.83 -2.96
CA ASP A 190 9.12 11.66 -2.51
C ASP A 190 10.08 11.39 -3.68
N ASN A 191 9.63 11.66 -4.92
CA ASN A 191 10.38 11.49 -6.16
C ASN A 191 10.82 10.04 -6.44
N VAL A 192 10.10 9.06 -5.92
CA VAL A 192 10.32 7.65 -6.25
C VAL A 192 9.55 7.30 -7.52
N THR A 193 10.27 6.84 -8.54
CA THR A 193 9.69 6.41 -9.81
C THR A 193 9.47 4.89 -9.81
N THR A 194 8.24 4.48 -10.10
CA THR A 194 7.88 3.07 -10.27
C THR A 194 7.34 2.83 -11.66
N TRP A 195 7.78 1.75 -12.31
CA TRP A 195 7.31 1.31 -13.61
C TRP A 195 6.48 0.03 -13.45
N TYR A 196 5.34 -0.03 -14.14
CA TYR A 196 4.45 -1.20 -14.13
C TYR A 196 4.27 -1.70 -15.57
N GLY A 197 4.48 -2.97 -15.78
CA GLY A 197 4.29 -3.60 -17.09
C GLY A 197 5.23 -3.10 -18.18
N ARG A 198 6.41 -2.59 -17.86
CA ARG A 198 7.36 -2.05 -18.84
C ARG A 198 8.01 -3.14 -19.69
N THR A 199 8.18 -4.33 -19.13
CA THR A 199 8.69 -5.50 -19.81
C THR A 199 7.63 -6.61 -19.84
N PRO A 200 7.69 -7.57 -20.78
CA PRO A 200 6.74 -8.68 -20.82
C PRO A 200 6.66 -9.44 -19.47
N GLU A 201 7.79 -9.66 -18.81
CA GLU A 201 7.88 -10.40 -17.54
C GLU A 201 7.21 -9.66 -16.37
N SER A 202 7.00 -8.35 -16.52
CA SER A 202 6.29 -7.54 -15.52
C SER A 202 4.80 -7.37 -15.81
N ARG A 203 4.26 -8.16 -16.74
CA ARG A 203 2.84 -8.20 -17.11
C ARG A 203 2.25 -9.57 -16.80
N ILE A 204 0.98 -9.57 -16.42
CA ILE A 204 0.15 -10.77 -16.39
C ILE A 204 -0.68 -10.71 -17.67
N ALA A 205 -0.47 -11.68 -18.55
CA ALA A 205 -1.21 -11.83 -19.79
C ALA A 205 -2.43 -12.74 -19.58
#